data_4983335c62e5ac2389cde8b9881db9dd
#
_entry.id   4983335c62e5ac2389cde8b9881db9dd
#
_cell.length_a   1.000
_cell.length_b   1.000
_cell.length_c   1.000
_cell.angle_alpha   90.00
_cell.angle_beta   90.00
_cell.angle_gamma   90.00
#
_symmetry.space_group_name_H-M   'P 1'
#
loop_
_entity.id
_entity.type
_entity.pdbx_description
1 polymer ?
#
loop_
_entity_poly.entity_id
_entity_poly.type
_entity_poly.pdbx_seq_one_letter_code
_entity_poly.pdbx_strand_id
1 'polypeptide(L)'
;RLAKKGELLTHNKDKSVLTLMDIESVVETDFQQVHPEQDLGEMVKVISKAKRNMFPVVDARGMLLGIVILDDIRHIMFRQELYHRFTVGRFMVVPPARINMEDSMEEVMAKFDQTKAWNLPVVDEDGKYKGFLSKSRILNTYRQMLVDFSED
;
A
#
# COMPACT_ATOMS: atom_id res chain seq x y z
N ARG A 1 -11.00 34.54 16.00
CA ARG A 1 -9.62 34.96 15.72
C ARG A 1 -8.59 34.08 16.41
N LEU A 2 -8.78 33.77 17.66
CA LEU A 2 -7.91 32.86 18.40
C LEU A 2 -7.96 31.46 17.81
N ALA A 3 -9.16 31.00 17.42
CA ALA A 3 -9.33 29.71 16.75
C ALA A 3 -8.61 29.69 15.40
N LYS A 4 -8.70 30.78 14.66
CA LYS A 4 -8.04 30.91 13.36
C LYS A 4 -6.52 30.91 13.50
N LYS A 5 -6.00 31.55 14.53
CA LYS A 5 -4.58 31.60 14.82
C LYS A 5 -4.09 30.22 15.29
N GLY A 6 -4.88 29.50 16.06
CA GLY A 6 -4.60 28.12 16.47
C GLY A 6 -4.60 27.17 15.29
N GLU A 7 -5.53 27.32 14.35
CA GLU A 7 -5.58 26.52 13.13
C GLU A 7 -4.33 26.70 12.28
N LEU A 8 -3.85 27.94 12.14
CA LEU A 8 -2.62 28.21 11.38
C LEU A 8 -1.40 27.57 12.01
N LEU A 9 -1.28 27.66 13.34
CA LEU A 9 -0.16 27.03 14.06
C LEU A 9 -0.21 25.52 13.96
N THR A 10 -1.40 24.93 14.08
CA THR A 10 -1.60 23.49 13.92
C THR A 10 -1.25 23.06 12.51
N HIS A 11 -1.68 23.80 11.49
CA HIS A 11 -1.38 23.51 10.10
C HIS A 11 0.14 23.52 9.82
N ASN A 12 0.84 24.51 10.34
CA ASN A 12 2.31 24.60 10.20
C ASN A 12 3.00 23.42 10.89
N LYS A 13 2.53 23.04 12.07
CA LYS A 13 3.04 21.90 12.83
C LYS A 13 2.81 20.60 12.05
N ASP A 14 1.60 20.43 11.51
CA ASP A 14 1.24 19.27 10.69
C ASP A 14 2.15 19.15 9.48
N LYS A 15 2.36 20.26 8.79
CA LYS A 15 3.22 20.31 7.61
C LYS A 15 4.67 19.96 7.96
N SER A 16 5.18 20.46 9.09
CA SER A 16 6.53 20.17 9.56
C SER A 16 6.70 18.69 9.87
N VAL A 17 5.72 18.07 10.53
CA VAL A 17 5.76 16.65 10.89
C VAL A 17 5.73 15.80 9.62
N LEU A 18 4.87 16.13 8.66
CA LEU A 18 4.81 15.39 7.39
C LEU A 18 6.14 15.49 6.63
N THR A 19 6.78 16.64 6.67
CA THR A 19 8.07 16.84 6.00
C THR A 19 9.17 15.96 6.61
N LEU A 20 9.08 15.68 7.91
CA LEU A 20 10.07 14.85 8.61
C LEU A 20 9.84 13.35 8.39
N MET A 21 8.65 12.97 7.95
CA MET A 21 8.32 11.58 7.71
C MET A 21 8.72 11.18 6.29
N ASP A 22 9.48 10.12 6.14
CA ASP A 22 9.84 9.59 4.83
C ASP A 22 9.16 8.23 4.59
N ILE A 23 9.10 7.85 3.32
CA ILE A 23 8.43 6.61 2.91
C ILE A 23 9.13 5.39 3.50
N GLU A 24 10.46 5.41 3.56
CA GLU A 24 11.23 4.28 4.09
C GLU A 24 10.86 3.92 5.52
N SER A 25 10.46 4.91 6.33
CA SER A 25 10.11 4.69 7.73
C SER A 25 8.72 4.05 7.90
N VAL A 26 7.86 4.14 6.89
CA VAL A 26 6.48 3.66 7.00
C VAL A 26 6.10 2.58 5.98
N VAL A 27 6.97 2.30 5.00
CA VAL A 27 6.70 1.25 4.02
C VAL A 27 6.69 -0.12 4.68
N GLU A 28 5.71 -0.94 4.31
CA GLU A 28 5.55 -2.30 4.81
C GLU A 28 5.91 -3.27 3.70
N THR A 29 6.75 -4.26 4.04
CA THR A 29 7.34 -5.19 3.05
C THR A 29 6.94 -6.65 3.27
N ASP A 30 6.12 -6.94 4.27
CA ASP A 30 5.72 -8.31 4.63
C ASP A 30 4.55 -8.84 3.81
N PHE A 31 4.53 -8.51 2.53
CA PHE A 31 3.50 -8.96 1.58
C PHE A 31 4.09 -10.03 0.69
N GLN A 32 3.34 -11.12 0.48
CA GLN A 32 3.76 -12.20 -0.40
C GLN A 32 3.56 -11.79 -1.85
N GLN A 33 4.62 -11.86 -2.64
CA GLN A 33 4.57 -11.56 -4.07
C GLN A 33 4.07 -12.77 -4.84
N VAL A 34 3.32 -12.51 -5.90
CA VAL A 34 2.85 -13.54 -6.82
C VAL A 34 3.18 -13.12 -8.25
N HIS A 35 3.12 -14.08 -9.17
CA HIS A 35 3.47 -13.86 -10.57
C HIS A 35 2.26 -14.09 -11.47
N PRO A 36 2.15 -13.40 -12.60
CA PRO A 36 0.94 -13.43 -13.42
C PRO A 36 0.64 -14.80 -14.02
N GLU A 37 1.67 -15.61 -14.25
CA GLU A 37 1.51 -16.96 -14.84
C GLU A 37 1.14 -18.03 -13.83
N GLN A 38 1.20 -17.76 -12.53
CA GLN A 38 0.76 -18.71 -11.50
C GLN A 38 -0.75 -18.94 -11.61
N ASP A 39 -1.20 -20.16 -11.36
CA ASP A 39 -2.62 -20.48 -11.42
C ASP A 39 -3.30 -20.26 -10.05
N LEU A 40 -4.62 -20.42 -10.03
CA LEU A 40 -5.41 -20.22 -8.81
C LEU A 40 -4.96 -21.18 -7.70
N GLY A 41 -4.62 -22.42 -8.04
CA GLY A 41 -4.14 -23.39 -7.05
C GLY A 41 -2.85 -22.94 -6.38
N GLU A 42 -1.91 -22.42 -7.16
CA GLU A 42 -0.67 -21.86 -6.62
C GLU A 42 -0.94 -20.61 -5.76
N MET A 43 -1.87 -19.78 -6.20
CA MET A 43 -2.29 -18.60 -5.44
C MET A 43 -2.86 -18.98 -4.08
N VAL A 44 -3.71 -20.00 -4.03
CA VAL A 44 -4.30 -20.48 -2.78
C VAL A 44 -3.22 -20.97 -1.81
N LYS A 45 -2.17 -21.60 -2.30
CA LYS A 45 -1.04 -22.02 -1.47
C LYS A 45 -0.32 -20.80 -0.87
N VAL A 46 -0.15 -19.75 -1.65
CA VAL A 46 0.45 -18.49 -1.16
C VAL A 46 -0.43 -17.88 -0.08
N ILE A 47 -1.74 -17.81 -0.33
CA ILE A 47 -2.72 -17.26 0.62
C ILE A 47 -2.65 -18.01 1.96
N SER A 48 -2.51 -19.33 1.93
CA SER A 48 -2.51 -20.15 3.14
C SER A 48 -1.35 -19.83 4.08
N LYS A 49 -0.27 -19.29 3.56
CA LYS A 49 0.95 -18.94 4.32
C LYS A 49 1.07 -17.45 4.57
N ALA A 50 0.20 -16.63 3.97
CA ALA A 50 0.31 -15.19 4.02
C ALA A 50 -0.36 -14.62 5.26
N LYS A 51 0.15 -13.48 5.72
CA LYS A 51 -0.42 -12.73 6.84
C LYS A 51 -1.26 -11.54 6.36
N ARG A 52 -1.19 -11.24 5.07
CA ARG A 52 -1.84 -10.06 4.49
C ARG A 52 -2.89 -10.47 3.48
N ASN A 53 -3.80 -9.56 3.21
CA ASN A 53 -4.95 -9.78 2.34
C ASN A 53 -4.77 -9.22 0.94
N MET A 54 -3.61 -8.66 0.65
CA MET A 54 -3.26 -8.11 -0.66
C MET A 54 -1.95 -8.72 -1.11
N PHE A 55 -1.83 -8.95 -2.40
CA PHE A 55 -0.66 -9.62 -2.98
C PHE A 55 -0.18 -8.84 -4.20
N PRO A 56 1.04 -8.29 -4.15
CA PRO A 56 1.58 -7.63 -5.34
C PRO A 56 1.88 -8.66 -6.40
N VAL A 57 1.49 -8.35 -7.63
CA VAL A 57 1.79 -9.18 -8.80
C VAL A 57 2.98 -8.56 -9.51
N VAL A 58 4.06 -9.32 -9.61
CA VAL A 58 5.31 -8.84 -10.19
C VAL A 58 5.77 -9.77 -11.30
N ASP A 59 6.52 -9.22 -12.27
CA ASP A 59 7.15 -10.02 -13.31
C ASP A 59 8.53 -10.53 -12.85
N ALA A 60 9.24 -11.19 -13.75
CA ALA A 60 10.56 -11.78 -13.46
C ALA A 60 11.60 -10.72 -13.07
N ARG A 61 11.39 -9.47 -13.44
CA ARG A 61 12.28 -8.34 -13.11
C ARG A 61 11.89 -7.63 -11.82
N GLY A 62 10.80 -8.06 -11.19
CA GLY A 62 10.28 -7.42 -9.99
C GLY A 62 9.41 -6.20 -10.27
N MET A 63 9.04 -5.98 -11.54
CA MET A 63 8.15 -4.87 -11.91
C MET A 63 6.74 -5.13 -11.42
N LEU A 64 6.11 -4.12 -10.83
CA LEU A 64 4.74 -4.23 -10.36
C LEU A 64 3.78 -4.21 -11.55
N LEU A 65 3.02 -5.29 -11.72
CA LEU A 65 2.04 -5.42 -12.80
C LEU A 65 0.61 -5.12 -12.32
N GLY A 66 0.31 -5.47 -11.07
CA GLY A 66 -1.01 -5.28 -10.50
C GLY A 66 -1.03 -5.78 -9.07
N ILE A 67 -2.22 -5.93 -8.53
CA ILE A 67 -2.42 -6.48 -7.18
C ILE A 67 -3.57 -7.49 -7.22
N VAL A 68 -3.48 -8.51 -6.36
CA VAL A 68 -4.60 -9.42 -6.10
C VAL A 68 -5.14 -9.06 -4.72
N ILE A 69 -6.44 -8.86 -4.64
CA ILE A 69 -7.14 -8.57 -3.39
C ILE A 69 -7.88 -9.85 -2.98
N LEU A 70 -7.58 -10.35 -1.78
CA LEU A 70 -8.14 -11.61 -1.31
C LEU A 70 -9.67 -11.63 -1.38
N ASP A 71 -10.32 -10.56 -0.99
CA ASP A 71 -11.79 -10.48 -1.01
C ASP A 71 -12.36 -10.67 -2.42
N ASP A 72 -11.63 -10.27 -3.45
CA ASP A 72 -12.09 -10.40 -4.84
C ASP A 72 -12.13 -11.84 -5.32
N ILE A 73 -11.29 -12.71 -4.75
CA ILE A 73 -11.18 -14.11 -5.18
C ILE A 73 -11.69 -15.09 -4.13
N ARG A 74 -12.14 -14.61 -2.99
CA ARG A 74 -12.63 -15.47 -1.89
C ARG A 74 -13.73 -16.42 -2.34
N HIS A 75 -14.59 -15.98 -3.25
CA HIS A 75 -15.71 -16.78 -3.74
C HIS A 75 -15.28 -17.95 -4.63
N ILE A 76 -14.06 -17.98 -5.12
CA ILE A 76 -13.55 -19.05 -6.00
C ILE A 76 -12.37 -19.82 -5.40
N MET A 77 -11.75 -19.31 -4.32
CA MET A 77 -10.49 -19.86 -3.81
C MET A 77 -10.59 -21.29 -3.28
N PHE A 78 -11.78 -21.77 -2.97
CA PHE A 78 -11.98 -23.14 -2.51
C PHE A 78 -12.57 -24.05 -3.59
N ARG A 79 -12.72 -23.55 -4.80
CA ARG A 79 -13.25 -24.33 -5.92
C ARG A 79 -12.10 -25.00 -6.67
N GLN A 80 -11.75 -26.20 -6.21
CA GLN A 80 -10.57 -26.92 -6.73
C GLN A 80 -10.63 -27.19 -8.25
N GLU A 81 -11.84 -27.32 -8.80
CA GLU A 81 -12.04 -27.52 -10.24
C GLU A 81 -11.57 -26.32 -11.08
N LEU A 82 -11.37 -25.16 -10.44
CA LEU A 82 -10.93 -23.96 -11.12
C LEU A 82 -9.43 -23.73 -10.99
N TYR A 83 -8.71 -24.51 -10.20
CA TYR A 83 -7.32 -24.25 -9.83
C TYR A 83 -6.38 -24.16 -11.02
N HIS A 84 -6.61 -24.93 -12.07
CA HIS A 84 -5.76 -24.91 -13.26
C HIS A 84 -6.38 -24.12 -14.43
N ARG A 85 -7.54 -23.50 -14.24
CA ARG A 85 -8.27 -22.81 -15.28
C ARG A 85 -7.98 -21.33 -15.37
N PHE A 86 -7.57 -20.73 -14.25
CA PHE A 86 -7.37 -19.29 -14.16
C PHE A 86 -5.97 -18.97 -13.65
N THR A 87 -5.37 -17.92 -14.20
CA THR A 87 -4.07 -17.43 -13.77
C THR A 87 -4.22 -16.15 -12.98
N VAL A 88 -3.19 -15.85 -12.18
CA VAL A 88 -3.13 -14.61 -11.38
C VAL A 88 -3.33 -13.38 -12.28
N GLY A 89 -2.77 -13.41 -13.48
CA GLY A 89 -2.94 -12.32 -14.43
C GLY A 89 -4.41 -11.98 -14.76
N ARG A 90 -5.32 -12.95 -14.62
CA ARG A 90 -6.75 -12.71 -14.82
C ARG A 90 -7.47 -12.17 -13.59
N PHE A 91 -6.94 -12.47 -12.39
CA PHE A 91 -7.54 -11.99 -11.14
C PHE A 91 -7.00 -10.62 -10.75
N MET A 92 -5.79 -10.30 -11.16
CA MET A 92 -5.17 -9.06 -10.72
C MET A 92 -5.94 -7.86 -11.21
N VAL A 93 -5.90 -6.82 -10.40
CA VAL A 93 -6.49 -5.52 -10.72
C VAL A 93 -5.39 -4.47 -10.74
N VAL A 94 -5.63 -3.40 -11.48
CA VAL A 94 -4.71 -2.27 -11.50
C VAL A 94 -4.95 -1.48 -10.21
N PRO A 95 -3.91 -1.20 -9.42
CA PRO A 95 -4.10 -0.36 -8.23
C PRO A 95 -4.54 1.05 -8.65
N PRO A 96 -5.36 1.72 -7.83
CA PRO A 96 -5.89 3.04 -8.19
C PRO A 96 -4.82 4.12 -8.29
N ALA A 97 -3.68 3.91 -7.65
CA ALA A 97 -2.49 4.76 -7.77
C ALA A 97 -1.27 3.96 -7.31
N ARG A 98 -0.10 4.42 -7.69
CA ARG A 98 1.17 3.91 -7.23
C ARG A 98 1.92 5.04 -6.54
N ILE A 99 2.59 4.70 -5.46
CA ILE A 99 3.45 5.65 -4.76
C ILE A 99 4.87 5.39 -5.21
N ASN A 100 5.58 6.46 -5.57
CA ASN A 100 6.99 6.37 -5.90
C ASN A 100 7.81 6.61 -4.63
N MET A 101 8.89 5.87 -4.44
CA MET A 101 9.77 6.04 -3.28
C MET A 101 10.27 7.49 -3.13
N GLU A 102 10.29 8.24 -4.22
CA GLU A 102 10.74 9.64 -4.22
C GLU A 102 9.61 10.64 -3.91
N ASP A 103 8.37 10.17 -3.80
CA ASP A 103 7.23 11.04 -3.48
C ASP A 103 7.40 11.66 -2.09
N SER A 104 7.00 12.92 -1.94
CA SER A 104 6.87 13.54 -0.63
C SER A 104 5.65 12.97 0.09
N MET A 105 5.62 13.09 1.41
CA MET A 105 4.44 12.64 2.17
C MET A 105 3.20 13.45 1.82
N GLU A 106 3.36 14.69 1.40
CA GLU A 106 2.23 15.49 0.91
C GLU A 106 1.64 14.89 -0.36
N GLU A 107 2.50 14.46 -1.30
CA GLU A 107 2.08 13.79 -2.53
C GLU A 107 1.42 12.44 -2.21
N VAL A 108 1.99 11.70 -1.26
CA VAL A 108 1.43 10.43 -0.81
C VAL A 108 0.01 10.62 -0.27
N MET A 109 -0.18 11.58 0.62
CA MET A 109 -1.49 11.84 1.21
C MET A 109 -2.49 12.31 0.17
N ALA A 110 -2.05 13.09 -0.82
CA ALA A 110 -2.91 13.50 -1.94
C ALA A 110 -3.40 12.28 -2.72
N LYS A 111 -2.53 11.30 -2.96
CA LYS A 111 -2.91 10.07 -3.66
C LYS A 111 -3.93 9.26 -2.86
N PHE A 112 -3.77 9.16 -1.54
CA PHE A 112 -4.76 8.50 -0.70
C PHE A 112 -6.11 9.23 -0.73
N ASP A 113 -6.09 10.55 -0.67
CA ASP A 113 -7.32 11.35 -0.71
C ASP A 113 -8.05 11.22 -2.04
N GLN A 114 -7.32 11.24 -3.15
CA GLN A 114 -7.89 11.14 -4.48
C GLN A 114 -8.48 9.76 -4.77
N THR A 115 -7.82 8.71 -4.30
CA THR A 115 -8.23 7.33 -4.58
C THR A 115 -9.22 6.77 -3.58
N LYS A 116 -9.29 7.37 -2.39
CA LYS A 116 -10.06 6.83 -1.25
C LYS A 116 -9.57 5.47 -0.79
N ALA A 117 -8.38 5.07 -1.21
CA ALA A 117 -7.77 3.80 -0.83
C ALA A 117 -7.21 3.86 0.59
N TRP A 118 -7.11 2.70 1.23
CA TRP A 118 -6.46 2.57 2.54
C TRP A 118 -5.06 2.01 2.43
N ASN A 119 -4.74 1.38 1.30
CA ASN A 119 -3.43 0.81 1.01
C ASN A 119 -3.06 1.10 -0.44
N LEU A 120 -1.83 1.50 -0.68
CA LEU A 120 -1.33 1.73 -2.03
C LEU A 120 0.06 1.12 -2.17
N PRO A 121 0.35 0.49 -3.33
CA PRO A 121 1.67 -0.09 -3.56
C PRO A 121 2.71 0.99 -3.83
N VAL A 122 3.95 0.67 -3.45
CA VAL A 122 5.10 1.54 -3.61
C VAL A 122 6.04 0.94 -4.63
N VAL A 123 6.49 1.75 -5.56
CA VAL A 123 7.46 1.35 -6.60
C VAL A 123 8.64 2.32 -6.59
N ASP A 124 9.75 1.89 -7.19
CA ASP A 124 10.89 2.77 -7.41
C ASP A 124 10.76 3.48 -8.78
N GLU A 125 11.78 4.23 -9.17
CA GLU A 125 11.81 4.97 -10.43
C GLU A 125 11.59 4.08 -11.65
N ASP A 126 12.06 2.83 -11.58
CA ASP A 126 11.97 1.86 -12.67
C ASP A 126 10.63 1.12 -12.68
N GLY A 127 9.80 1.32 -11.66
CA GLY A 127 8.52 0.63 -11.53
C GLY A 127 8.61 -0.67 -10.78
N LYS A 128 9.74 -0.96 -10.13
CA LYS A 128 9.92 -2.17 -9.32
C LYS A 128 9.17 -2.04 -8.02
N TYR A 129 8.50 -3.14 -7.63
CA TYR A 129 7.74 -3.20 -6.39
C TYR A 129 8.67 -3.06 -5.18
N LYS A 130 8.28 -2.23 -4.21
CA LYS A 130 9.06 -1.98 -2.99
C LYS A 130 8.28 -2.28 -1.71
N GLY A 131 6.98 -2.33 -1.75
CA GLY A 131 6.14 -2.57 -0.58
C GLY A 131 4.80 -1.88 -0.72
N PHE A 132 4.14 -1.70 0.41
CA PHE A 132 2.86 -0.98 0.48
C PHE A 132 2.93 0.10 1.54
N LEU A 133 2.16 1.15 1.33
CA LEU A 133 1.85 2.12 2.38
C LEU A 133 0.41 1.92 2.83
N SER A 134 0.22 1.98 4.14
CA SER A 134 -1.09 1.96 4.77
C SER A 134 -1.41 3.38 5.27
N LYS A 135 -2.57 3.88 4.92
CA LYS A 135 -3.04 5.18 5.42
C LYS A 135 -3.11 5.19 6.94
N SER A 136 -3.57 4.06 7.53
CA SER A 136 -3.65 3.91 8.99
C SER A 136 -2.28 4.02 9.66
N ARG A 137 -1.27 3.36 9.09
CA ARG A 137 0.08 3.40 9.64
C ARG A 137 0.68 4.80 9.54
N ILE A 138 0.46 5.49 8.42
CA ILE A 138 0.92 6.87 8.24
C ILE A 138 0.28 7.76 9.29
N LEU A 139 -1.03 7.66 9.49
CA LEU A 139 -1.75 8.47 10.47
C LEU A 139 -1.29 8.17 11.91
N ASN A 140 -1.05 6.91 12.23
CA ASN A 140 -0.55 6.53 13.56
C ASN A 140 0.85 7.06 13.80
N THR A 141 1.73 6.96 12.81
CA THR A 141 3.09 7.49 12.89
C THR A 141 3.07 9.00 13.05
N TYR A 142 2.22 9.66 12.27
CA TYR A 142 2.01 11.09 12.33
C TYR A 142 1.57 11.55 13.72
N ARG A 143 0.58 10.85 14.31
CA ARG A 143 0.11 11.16 15.67
C ARG A 143 1.22 11.00 16.70
N GLN A 144 2.01 9.94 16.56
CA GLN A 144 3.13 9.69 17.47
C GLN A 144 4.16 10.80 17.37
N MET A 145 4.49 11.23 16.16
CA MET A 145 5.43 12.33 15.94
C MET A 145 4.90 13.65 16.51
N LEU A 146 3.59 13.89 16.42
CA LEU A 146 2.96 15.07 17.03
C LEU A 146 3.08 15.05 18.55
N VAL A 147 2.88 13.90 19.17
CA VAL A 147 3.04 13.73 20.62
C VAL A 147 4.48 14.03 21.03
N ASP A 148 5.44 13.44 20.31
CA ASP A 148 6.86 13.66 20.57
C ASP A 148 7.24 15.13 20.43
N PHE A 149 6.70 15.80 19.42
CA PHE A 149 6.91 17.24 19.21
C PHE A 149 6.33 18.07 20.35
N SER A 150 5.20 17.65 20.92
CA SER A 150 4.50 18.38 21.97
C SER A 150 5.18 18.28 23.33
N GLU A 151 5.96 17.21 23.55
CA GLU A 151 6.67 17.01 24.81
C GLU A 151 7.94 17.86 24.92
N ASP A 152 8.44 18.34 23.80
CA ASP A 152 9.60 19.22 23.76
C ASP A 152 9.20 20.67 23.97
#